data_5da4e12e98805f555d45fe7656830c5a
#
_entry.id   5da4e12e98805f555d45fe7656830c5a
#
_cell.length_a   1.000
_cell.length_b   1.000
_cell.length_c   1.000
_cell.angle_alpha   90.00
_cell.angle_beta   90.00
_cell.angle_gamma   90.00
#
_symmetry.space_group_name_H-M   'P 1'
#
loop_
_entity.id
_entity.type
_entity.pdbx_description
1 polymer ?
#
loop_
_entity_poly.entity_id
_entity_poly.type
_entity_poly.pdbx_seq_one_letter_code
_entity_poly.pdbx_strand_id
1 'polypeptide(L)'
;NRPAITGIEGFRSSAAATRSFQLSPPNDCTALIIDSPAGLDRRGLEAATRGADVILMPVMSSDIDIHAATHCIADLLLGEKSGTKAKHIGIVANRVKPNTRGSKRLETFLNNFDIPVVTTLRDSVNYSRSAETGLGLNEMPRWQVKKDLEAWERLVAWVCPTENVSLSASREPRGPMRAGLGGVVRLAFSRQS
;
A
#
# COMPACT_ATOMS: atom_id res chain seq x y z
N ASN A 1 4.97 15.51 -19.20
CA ASN A 1 3.59 15.05 -19.15
C ASN A 1 3.45 14.06 -18.01
N ARG A 2 2.66 14.38 -16.99
CA ARG A 2 2.30 13.45 -15.94
C ARG A 2 1.16 12.57 -16.44
N PRO A 3 1.14 11.28 -16.15
CA PRO A 3 -0.04 10.46 -16.39
C PRO A 3 -1.22 11.00 -15.58
N ALA A 4 -2.41 10.95 -16.14
CA ALA A 4 -3.62 11.38 -15.47
C ALA A 4 -3.92 10.44 -14.29
N ILE A 5 -4.21 11.03 -13.12
CA ILE A 5 -4.71 10.30 -11.97
C ILE A 5 -6.20 10.61 -11.84
N THR A 6 -7.04 9.59 -11.93
CA THR A 6 -8.49 9.76 -11.76
C THR A 6 -8.85 9.50 -10.31
N GLY A 7 -9.42 10.51 -9.65
CA GLY A 7 -9.96 10.38 -8.30
C GLY A 7 -11.36 9.78 -8.33
N ILE A 8 -11.61 8.76 -7.52
CA ILE A 8 -12.92 8.16 -7.32
C ILE A 8 -13.30 8.30 -5.86
N GLU A 9 -14.42 8.97 -5.58
CA GLU A 9 -14.92 9.10 -4.21
C GLU A 9 -15.58 7.78 -3.77
N GLY A 10 -14.90 7.06 -2.88
CA GLY A 10 -15.35 5.75 -2.37
C GLY A 10 -16.19 5.79 -1.10
N PHE A 11 -16.19 6.92 -0.36
CA PHE A 11 -16.90 7.06 0.90
C PHE A 11 -17.79 8.29 0.89
N ARG A 12 -19.08 8.10 0.99
CA ARG A 12 -20.01 9.18 1.32
C ARG A 12 -20.27 9.19 2.82
N SER A 13 -20.39 10.37 3.40
CA SER A 13 -20.41 10.67 4.83
C SER A 13 -21.59 10.13 5.65
N SER A 14 -22.38 9.20 5.13
CA SER A 14 -23.48 8.59 5.87
C SER A 14 -23.46 7.07 5.74
N ALA A 15 -22.98 6.44 6.78
CA ALA A 15 -23.32 5.08 7.25
C ALA A 15 -23.06 3.84 6.36
N ALA A 16 -22.58 3.96 5.14
CA ALA A 16 -22.25 2.78 4.33
C ALA A 16 -20.86 2.95 3.74
N ALA A 17 -19.89 2.22 4.29
CA ALA A 17 -18.59 2.07 3.65
C ALA A 17 -18.82 1.56 2.22
N THR A 18 -18.41 2.33 1.22
CA THR A 18 -18.45 1.87 -0.17
C THR A 18 -17.56 0.64 -0.26
N ARG A 19 -18.16 -0.46 -0.63
CA ARG A 19 -17.42 -1.72 -0.75
C ARG A 19 -16.41 -1.58 -1.88
N SER A 20 -15.15 -1.80 -1.60
CA SER A 20 -14.04 -1.62 -2.56
C SER A 20 -14.27 -2.37 -3.88
N PHE A 21 -14.99 -3.51 -3.84
CA PHE A 21 -15.32 -4.30 -5.03
C PHE A 21 -16.43 -3.68 -5.91
N GLN A 22 -17.14 -2.65 -5.43
CA GLN A 22 -18.16 -1.92 -6.19
C GLN A 22 -17.58 -0.73 -6.96
N LEU A 23 -16.30 -0.41 -6.74
CA LEU A 23 -15.62 0.62 -7.50
C LEU A 23 -15.39 0.11 -8.93
N SER A 24 -15.89 0.87 -9.89
CA SER A 24 -15.66 0.60 -11.32
C SER A 24 -14.52 1.50 -11.80
N PRO A 25 -13.28 1.02 -11.80
CA PRO A 25 -12.17 1.80 -12.33
C PRO A 25 -12.32 1.98 -13.84
N PRO A 26 -11.72 3.03 -14.45
CA PRO A 26 -11.64 3.16 -15.90
C PRO A 26 -11.04 1.91 -16.55
N ASN A 27 -11.45 1.64 -17.81
CA ASN A 27 -11.03 0.42 -18.53
C ASN A 27 -9.51 0.33 -18.78
N ASP A 28 -8.81 1.45 -18.77
CA ASP A 28 -7.35 1.59 -18.94
C ASP A 28 -6.60 1.68 -17.59
N CYS A 29 -7.31 1.49 -16.48
CA CYS A 29 -6.73 1.54 -15.16
C CYS A 29 -5.81 0.33 -14.93
N THR A 30 -4.53 0.58 -14.68
CA THR A 30 -3.52 -0.46 -14.37
C THR A 30 -3.35 -0.70 -12.88
N ALA A 31 -3.68 0.29 -12.05
CA ALA A 31 -3.60 0.19 -10.60
C ALA A 31 -4.70 1.01 -9.93
N LEU A 32 -5.33 0.46 -8.91
CA LEU A 32 -6.32 1.12 -8.07
C LEU A 32 -5.77 1.24 -6.65
N ILE A 33 -5.59 2.48 -6.19
CA ILE A 33 -5.17 2.76 -4.83
C ILE A 33 -6.41 3.11 -4.00
N ILE A 34 -6.63 2.38 -2.92
CA ILE A 34 -7.74 2.59 -2.00
C ILE A 34 -7.17 3.16 -0.71
N ASP A 35 -7.45 4.43 -0.44
CA ASP A 35 -7.12 5.08 0.83
C ASP A 35 -8.30 4.90 1.78
N SER A 36 -8.12 4.10 2.84
CA SER A 36 -9.18 3.81 3.79
C SER A 36 -9.13 4.78 4.98
N PRO A 37 -10.29 5.17 5.54
CA PRO A 37 -10.34 5.97 6.76
C PRO A 37 -9.62 5.31 7.92
N ALA A 38 -9.14 6.13 8.85
CA ALA A 38 -8.63 5.65 10.13
C ALA A 38 -9.77 5.13 11.01
N GLY A 39 -9.44 4.22 11.94
CA GLY A 39 -10.39 3.77 12.96
C GLY A 39 -11.54 2.91 12.43
N LEU A 40 -11.37 2.26 11.29
CA LEU A 40 -12.34 1.28 10.83
C LEU A 40 -12.48 0.13 11.84
N ASP A 41 -13.72 -0.23 12.13
CA ASP A 41 -13.98 -1.49 12.80
C ASP A 41 -13.64 -2.68 11.88
N ARG A 42 -13.64 -3.88 12.42
CA ARG A 42 -13.34 -5.09 11.67
C ARG A 42 -14.16 -5.24 10.39
N ARG A 43 -15.47 -4.93 10.44
CA ARG A 43 -16.35 -5.04 9.27
C ARG A 43 -16.01 -3.98 8.21
N GLY A 44 -15.71 -2.77 8.64
CA GLY A 44 -15.25 -1.70 7.76
C GLY A 44 -13.92 -2.03 7.10
N LEU A 45 -12.97 -2.59 7.85
CA LEU A 45 -11.68 -3.03 7.34
C LEU A 45 -11.84 -4.17 6.31
N GLU A 46 -12.65 -5.18 6.61
CA GLU A 46 -12.99 -6.26 5.67
C GLU A 46 -13.63 -5.70 4.38
N ALA A 47 -14.54 -4.73 4.51
CA ALA A 47 -15.19 -4.12 3.34
C ALA A 47 -14.21 -3.29 2.50
N ALA A 48 -13.30 -2.53 3.14
CA ALA A 48 -12.30 -1.71 2.47
C ALA A 48 -11.23 -2.54 1.75
N THR A 49 -10.85 -3.68 2.33
CA THR A 49 -9.77 -4.54 1.82
C THR A 49 -10.26 -5.66 0.91
N ARG A 50 -11.57 -5.89 0.83
CA ARG A 50 -12.15 -6.95 0.00
C ARG A 50 -11.74 -6.79 -1.47
N GLY A 51 -11.12 -7.82 -2.03
CA GLY A 51 -10.65 -7.84 -3.42
C GLY A 51 -9.38 -7.02 -3.65
N ALA A 52 -8.71 -6.56 -2.59
CA ALA A 52 -7.37 -6.02 -2.72
C ALA A 52 -6.37 -7.15 -3.00
N ASP A 53 -5.46 -6.91 -3.93
CA ASP A 53 -4.34 -7.81 -4.20
C ASP A 53 -3.23 -7.63 -3.17
N VAL A 54 -3.06 -6.37 -2.73
CA VAL A 54 -2.03 -5.95 -1.78
C VAL A 54 -2.66 -5.05 -0.72
N ILE A 55 -2.35 -5.30 0.53
CA ILE A 55 -2.67 -4.41 1.65
C ILE A 55 -1.38 -3.86 2.23
N LEU A 56 -1.25 -2.54 2.23
CA LEU A 56 -0.13 -1.86 2.87
C LEU A 56 -0.60 -1.18 4.14
N MET A 57 0.11 -1.45 5.24
CA MET A 57 -0.18 -0.86 6.53
C MET A 57 0.99 0.02 6.97
N PRO A 58 0.85 1.36 6.89
CA PRO A 58 1.85 2.27 7.41
C PRO A 58 1.77 2.31 8.94
N VAL A 59 2.91 2.10 9.62
CA VAL A 59 3.01 2.13 11.08
C VAL A 59 4.06 3.17 11.48
N MET A 60 3.68 4.11 12.34
CA MET A 60 4.60 5.08 12.92
C MET A 60 5.23 4.57 14.22
N SER A 61 6.27 5.27 14.69
CA SER A 61 7.06 4.83 15.85
C SER A 61 6.53 5.30 17.21
N SER A 62 5.32 5.87 17.29
CA SER A 62 4.68 6.21 18.53
C SER A 62 4.03 5.00 19.21
N ASP A 63 3.91 5.01 20.53
CA ASP A 63 3.27 3.91 21.26
C ASP A 63 1.78 3.76 20.90
N ILE A 64 1.11 4.86 20.60
CA ILE A 64 -0.29 4.87 20.16
C ILE A 64 -0.43 4.18 18.80
N ASP A 65 0.43 4.52 17.84
CA ASP A 65 0.40 3.92 16.51
C ASP A 65 0.73 2.42 16.55
N ILE A 66 1.70 2.04 17.38
CA ILE A 66 2.07 0.63 17.58
C ILE A 66 0.89 -0.16 18.16
N HIS A 67 0.19 0.43 19.14
CA HIS A 67 -0.99 -0.21 19.72
C HIS A 67 -2.13 -0.34 18.71
N ALA A 68 -2.42 0.71 17.96
CA ALA A 68 -3.43 0.69 16.91
C ALA A 68 -3.08 -0.34 15.80
N ALA A 69 -1.78 -0.43 15.45
CA ALA A 69 -1.30 -1.43 14.49
C ALA A 69 -1.57 -2.87 14.96
N THR A 70 -1.40 -3.14 16.26
CA THR A 70 -1.67 -4.47 16.83
C THR A 70 -3.11 -4.91 16.57
N HIS A 71 -4.07 -4.03 16.81
CA HIS A 71 -5.49 -4.32 16.57
C HIS A 71 -5.77 -4.51 15.07
N CYS A 72 -5.25 -3.63 14.22
CA CYS A 72 -5.44 -3.72 12.79
C CYS A 72 -4.86 -5.03 12.20
N ILE A 73 -3.67 -5.42 12.65
CA ILE A 73 -3.03 -6.69 12.24
C ILE A 73 -3.90 -7.87 12.67
N ALA A 74 -4.37 -7.87 13.91
CA ALA A 74 -5.22 -8.95 14.42
C ALA A 74 -6.51 -9.09 13.59
N ASP A 75 -7.16 -7.98 13.26
CA ASP A 75 -8.38 -7.98 12.45
C ASP A 75 -8.12 -8.44 11.00
N LEU A 76 -7.01 -8.03 10.39
CA LEU A 76 -6.62 -8.49 9.05
C LEU A 76 -6.37 -9.99 9.03
N LEU A 77 -5.59 -10.53 9.98
CA LEU A 77 -5.26 -11.95 10.05
C LEU A 77 -6.49 -12.82 10.38
N LEU A 78 -7.44 -12.30 11.16
CA LEU A 78 -8.70 -12.98 11.43
C LEU A 78 -9.62 -12.96 10.20
N GLY A 79 -9.58 -11.88 9.40
CA GLY A 79 -10.33 -11.75 8.15
C GLY A 79 -9.88 -12.75 7.09
N GLU A 80 -8.60 -13.07 7.00
CA GLU A 80 -8.06 -14.08 6.08
C GLU A 80 -8.66 -15.47 6.28
N LYS A 81 -8.94 -15.84 7.53
CA LYS A 81 -9.58 -17.12 7.87
C LYS A 81 -11.03 -17.21 7.37
N SER A 82 -11.69 -16.08 7.12
CA SER A 82 -13.07 -16.02 6.61
C SER A 82 -13.17 -15.92 5.07
N GLY A 83 -12.08 -16.17 4.34
CA GLY A 83 -12.09 -16.26 2.88
C GLY A 83 -11.80 -14.95 2.14
N THR A 84 -11.47 -13.88 2.85
CA THR A 84 -10.98 -12.62 2.26
C THR A 84 -9.49 -12.76 2.02
N LYS A 85 -9.10 -13.45 0.97
CA LYS A 85 -7.68 -13.63 0.62
C LYS A 85 -7.12 -12.31 0.08
N ALA A 86 -6.60 -11.45 0.96
CA ALA A 86 -5.57 -10.53 0.53
C ALA A 86 -4.33 -11.36 0.17
N LYS A 87 -3.86 -11.24 -1.06
CA LYS A 87 -2.74 -12.07 -1.52
C LYS A 87 -1.43 -11.69 -0.84
N HIS A 88 -1.26 -10.40 -0.51
CA HIS A 88 -0.06 -9.90 0.14
C HIS A 88 -0.37 -8.78 1.14
N ILE A 89 -0.01 -8.99 2.40
CA ILE A 89 -0.04 -7.94 3.43
C ILE A 89 1.40 -7.54 3.71
N GLY A 90 1.67 -6.24 3.73
CA GLY A 90 2.99 -5.70 4.04
C GLY A 90 2.92 -4.49 4.95
N ILE A 91 3.93 -4.35 5.80
CA ILE A 91 4.08 -3.20 6.69
C ILE A 91 5.05 -2.19 6.09
N VAL A 92 4.70 -0.92 6.19
CA VAL A 92 5.58 0.20 5.88
C VAL A 92 5.89 0.92 7.18
N ALA A 93 7.13 0.81 7.67
CA ALA A 93 7.58 1.61 8.79
C ALA A 93 7.67 3.08 8.34
N ASN A 94 6.73 3.92 8.83
CA ASN A 94 6.52 5.26 8.30
C ASN A 94 7.05 6.34 9.25
N ARG A 95 7.56 7.44 8.68
CA ARG A 95 8.10 8.60 9.41
C ARG A 95 9.12 8.23 10.48
N VAL A 96 10.00 7.29 10.16
CA VAL A 96 10.99 6.79 11.12
C VAL A 96 12.16 7.76 11.26
N LYS A 97 12.43 8.16 12.50
CA LYS A 97 13.66 8.86 12.85
C LYS A 97 14.69 7.84 13.29
N PRO A 98 15.78 7.64 12.54
CA PRO A 98 16.79 6.62 12.89
C PRO A 98 17.43 6.93 14.25
N ASN A 99 17.90 5.91 14.92
CA ASN A 99 18.63 6.00 16.20
C ASN A 99 17.82 6.59 17.37
N THR A 100 16.49 6.58 17.30
CA THR A 100 15.62 7.00 18.40
C THR A 100 15.10 5.79 19.21
N ARG A 101 14.63 6.04 20.44
CA ARG A 101 13.97 5.01 21.25
C ARG A 101 12.70 4.49 20.55
N GLY A 102 11.96 5.38 19.86
CA GLY A 102 10.76 5.01 19.09
C GLY A 102 11.09 4.08 17.94
N SER A 103 12.16 4.35 17.17
CA SER A 103 12.54 3.46 16.06
C SER A 103 12.93 2.06 16.54
N LYS A 104 13.64 1.95 17.66
CA LYS A 104 14.00 0.65 18.26
C LYS A 104 12.76 -0.12 18.75
N ARG A 105 11.81 0.57 19.38
CA ARG A 105 10.54 -0.05 19.82
C ARG A 105 9.71 -0.53 18.63
N LEU A 106 9.61 0.29 17.57
CA LEU A 106 8.93 -0.11 16.35
C LEU A 106 9.57 -1.36 15.74
N GLU A 107 10.88 -1.39 15.62
CA GLU A 107 11.62 -2.55 15.10
C GLU A 107 11.34 -3.81 15.94
N THR A 108 11.44 -3.71 17.28
CA THR A 108 11.12 -4.82 18.19
C THR A 108 9.68 -5.28 18.02
N PHE A 109 8.73 -4.35 17.88
CA PHE A 109 7.33 -4.66 17.67
C PHE A 109 7.10 -5.39 16.34
N LEU A 110 7.68 -4.88 15.26
CA LEU A 110 7.49 -5.45 13.91
C LEU A 110 8.07 -6.86 13.79
N ASN A 111 9.14 -7.17 14.52
CA ASN A 111 9.74 -8.49 14.54
C ASN A 111 8.88 -9.57 15.24
N ASN A 112 7.78 -9.18 15.91
CA ASN A 112 6.86 -10.14 16.54
C ASN A 112 5.81 -10.70 15.57
N PHE A 113 5.74 -10.19 14.35
CA PHE A 113 4.75 -10.60 13.36
C PHE A 113 5.42 -11.27 12.16
N ASP A 114 4.78 -12.29 11.64
CA ASP A 114 5.15 -12.94 10.37
C ASP A 114 4.56 -12.18 9.17
N ILE A 115 4.74 -10.85 9.19
CA ILE A 115 4.32 -9.95 8.11
C ILE A 115 5.55 -9.17 7.65
N PRO A 116 5.87 -9.15 6.35
CA PRO A 116 7.06 -8.49 5.86
C PRO A 116 7.01 -6.98 6.08
N VAL A 117 8.11 -6.43 6.60
CA VAL A 117 8.37 -5.00 6.60
C VAL A 117 8.95 -4.65 5.23
N VAL A 118 8.10 -4.13 4.36
CA VAL A 118 8.43 -3.89 2.94
C VAL A 118 9.48 -2.82 2.78
N THR A 119 9.34 -1.73 3.53
CA THR A 119 10.28 -0.62 3.51
C THR A 119 10.15 0.23 4.77
N THR A 120 11.18 1.05 4.99
CA THR A 120 11.19 2.08 6.01
C THR A 120 11.27 3.46 5.36
N LEU A 121 10.21 4.25 5.50
CA LEU A 121 10.18 5.64 5.07
C LEU A 121 10.63 6.53 6.23
N ARG A 122 11.69 7.28 6.00
CA ARG A 122 12.23 8.18 7.02
C ARG A 122 11.36 9.42 7.21
N ASP A 123 11.43 10.06 8.37
CA ASP A 123 10.88 11.39 8.60
C ASP A 123 11.75 12.42 7.86
N SER A 124 11.24 12.94 6.76
CA SER A 124 11.99 13.81 5.84
C SER A 124 11.17 15.04 5.47
N VAL A 125 11.81 16.19 5.49
CA VAL A 125 11.22 17.46 5.01
C VAL A 125 10.87 17.43 3.52
N ASN A 126 11.43 16.48 2.77
CA ASN A 126 11.15 16.35 1.34
C ASN A 126 9.68 16.04 1.08
N TYR A 127 9.00 15.32 1.97
CA TYR A 127 7.56 15.05 1.84
C TYR A 127 6.73 16.33 1.99
N SER A 128 7.06 17.20 2.97
CA SER A 128 6.38 18.50 3.12
C SER A 128 6.60 19.39 1.92
N ARG A 129 7.86 19.48 1.44
CA ARG A 129 8.18 20.24 0.23
C ARG A 129 7.46 19.71 -1.02
N SER A 130 7.40 18.40 -1.17
CA SER A 130 6.64 17.75 -2.24
C SER A 130 5.17 18.17 -2.20
N ALA A 131 4.54 18.14 -1.02
CA ALA A 131 3.15 18.56 -0.84
C ALA A 131 2.95 20.06 -1.13
N GLU A 132 3.84 20.93 -0.65
CA GLU A 132 3.79 22.38 -0.86
C GLU A 132 3.94 22.76 -2.35
N THR A 133 4.80 22.07 -3.08
CA THR A 133 5.07 22.36 -4.49
C THR A 133 4.17 21.62 -5.46
N GLY A 134 3.41 20.63 -4.96
CA GLY A 134 2.63 19.72 -5.81
C GLY A 134 3.48 18.80 -6.68
N LEU A 135 4.78 18.68 -6.40
CA LEU A 135 5.70 17.79 -7.12
C LEU A 135 5.77 16.43 -6.43
N GLY A 136 5.82 15.36 -7.21
CA GLY A 136 6.20 14.05 -6.67
C GLY A 136 7.69 13.99 -6.31
N LEU A 137 8.09 13.12 -5.38
CA LEU A 137 9.51 12.97 -5.03
C LEU A 137 10.41 12.65 -6.23
N ASN A 138 9.90 11.91 -7.19
CA ASN A 138 10.60 11.58 -8.44
C ASN A 138 10.82 12.76 -9.38
N GLU A 139 10.12 13.87 -9.16
CA GLU A 139 10.23 15.12 -9.92
C GLU A 139 11.15 16.13 -9.24
N MET A 140 11.55 15.86 -8.01
CA MET A 140 12.50 16.68 -7.25
C MET A 140 13.96 16.35 -7.65
N PRO A 141 14.92 17.26 -7.41
CA PRO A 141 16.33 17.00 -7.67
C PRO A 141 16.82 15.74 -6.95
N ARG A 142 17.38 14.78 -7.71
CA ARG A 142 17.77 13.46 -7.17
C ARG A 142 18.74 13.53 -5.99
N TRP A 143 19.64 14.51 -5.98
CA TRP A 143 20.60 14.69 -4.88
C TRP A 143 19.93 15.00 -3.54
N GLN A 144 18.73 15.61 -3.55
CA GLN A 144 17.96 15.89 -2.33
C GLN A 144 17.18 14.66 -1.83
N VAL A 145 16.62 13.89 -2.75
CA VAL A 145 15.62 12.85 -2.47
C VAL A 145 16.13 11.42 -2.64
N LYS A 146 17.43 11.23 -2.96
CA LYS A 146 18.00 9.91 -3.28
C LYS A 146 17.61 8.83 -2.26
N LYS A 147 17.81 9.11 -0.96
CA LYS A 147 17.49 8.15 0.11
C LYS A 147 15.98 7.87 0.23
N ASP A 148 15.16 8.86 -0.07
CA ASP A 148 13.71 8.71 -0.05
C ASP A 148 13.26 7.86 -1.25
N LEU A 149 13.81 8.12 -2.44
CA LEU A 149 13.52 7.35 -3.65
C LEU A 149 13.92 5.88 -3.50
N GLU A 150 15.08 5.58 -2.94
CA GLU A 150 15.53 4.20 -2.70
C GLU A 150 14.54 3.40 -1.83
N ALA A 151 13.90 4.07 -0.85
CA ALA A 151 12.87 3.45 -0.03
C ALA A 151 11.57 3.23 -0.81
N TRP A 152 11.17 4.17 -1.65
CA TRP A 152 10.01 4.05 -2.52
C TRP A 152 10.21 3.02 -3.63
N GLU A 153 11.40 2.91 -4.21
CA GLU A 153 11.74 1.88 -5.21
C GLU A 153 11.53 0.48 -4.64
N ARG A 154 11.93 0.22 -3.38
CA ARG A 154 11.66 -1.05 -2.71
C ARG A 154 10.17 -1.31 -2.54
N LEU A 155 9.40 -0.28 -2.14
CA LEU A 155 7.96 -0.39 -1.99
C LEU A 155 7.29 -0.73 -3.32
N VAL A 156 7.61 0.01 -4.37
CA VAL A 156 7.05 -0.20 -5.72
C VAL A 156 7.41 -1.59 -6.25
N ALA A 157 8.65 -2.03 -6.11
CA ALA A 157 9.08 -3.35 -6.54
C ALA A 157 8.35 -4.49 -5.80
N TRP A 158 8.00 -4.28 -4.52
CA TRP A 158 7.24 -5.26 -3.76
C TRP A 158 5.76 -5.29 -4.15
N VAL A 159 5.16 -4.12 -4.42
CA VAL A 159 3.76 -3.98 -4.81
C VAL A 159 3.51 -4.45 -6.24
N CYS A 160 4.42 -4.10 -7.14
CA CYS A 160 4.37 -4.42 -8.55
C CYS A 160 5.62 -5.24 -8.90
N PRO A 161 5.69 -6.52 -8.50
CA PRO A 161 6.81 -7.35 -8.91
C PRO A 161 6.78 -7.42 -10.44
N THR A 162 7.77 -6.82 -11.08
CA THR A 162 8.01 -7.03 -12.49
C THR A 162 8.29 -8.52 -12.64
N GLU A 163 7.41 -9.24 -13.32
CA GLU A 163 7.73 -10.58 -13.77
C GLU A 163 9.06 -10.46 -14.51
N ASN A 164 10.09 -11.09 -13.97
CA ASN A 164 11.32 -11.29 -14.72
C ASN A 164 10.93 -12.03 -15.99
N VAL A 165 10.81 -11.28 -17.09
CA VAL A 165 10.79 -11.86 -18.43
C VAL A 165 12.19 -12.46 -18.59
N SER A 166 12.32 -13.66 -18.12
CA SER A 166 13.43 -14.53 -18.46
C SER A 166 13.39 -14.66 -19.98
N LEU A 167 14.27 -13.92 -20.64
CA LEU A 167 14.61 -14.12 -22.06
C LEU A 167 15.28 -15.48 -22.21
N SER A 168 14.49 -16.52 -22.16
CA SER A 168 14.91 -17.85 -22.64
C SER A 168 13.83 -18.42 -23.55
N ALA A 169 14.14 -18.29 -24.84
CA ALA A 169 13.84 -19.23 -25.94
C ALA A 169 12.41 -19.76 -26.10
N SER A 170 11.84 -19.36 -27.25
CA SER A 170 11.01 -20.19 -28.13
C SER A 170 9.84 -20.96 -27.55
N ARG A 171 8.64 -20.36 -27.69
CA ARG A 171 7.43 -21.13 -27.97
C ARG A 171 6.48 -20.36 -28.89
N GLU A 172 6.00 -21.10 -29.89
CA GLU A 172 5.12 -20.69 -31.00
C GLU A 172 3.80 -20.05 -30.59
N PRO A 173 3.15 -19.26 -31.46
CA PRO A 173 1.92 -18.56 -31.19
C PRO A 173 0.74 -19.53 -31.08
N ARG A 174 0.18 -19.69 -29.92
CA ARG A 174 -1.16 -20.27 -29.75
C ARG A 174 -2.21 -19.17 -29.87
N GLY A 175 -3.26 -19.47 -30.63
CA GLY A 175 -4.31 -18.62 -31.12
C GLY A 175 -5.06 -17.74 -30.05
N PRO A 176 -6.07 -16.95 -30.46
CA PRO A 176 -6.56 -15.80 -29.70
C PRO A 176 -7.16 -16.24 -28.37
N MET A 177 -6.39 -16.06 -27.30
CA MET A 177 -6.92 -16.12 -25.96
C MET A 177 -7.78 -14.86 -25.76
N ARG A 178 -9.03 -15.10 -25.40
CA ARG A 178 -9.94 -14.07 -24.87
C ARG A 178 -9.19 -13.21 -23.88
N ALA A 179 -9.28 -11.88 -24.06
CA ALA A 179 -8.77 -10.87 -23.15
C ALA A 179 -9.29 -11.15 -21.74
N GLY A 180 -8.51 -11.88 -20.95
CA GLY A 180 -8.64 -11.88 -19.50
C GLY A 180 -8.30 -10.49 -19.05
N LEU A 181 -9.21 -9.87 -18.31
CA LEU A 181 -9.06 -8.59 -17.64
C LEU A 181 -7.66 -8.51 -17.05
N GLY A 182 -6.81 -7.66 -17.62
CA GLY A 182 -5.51 -7.36 -17.09
C GLY A 182 -5.69 -7.00 -15.61
N GLY A 183 -5.02 -7.75 -14.73
CA GLY A 183 -5.25 -7.64 -13.31
C GLY A 183 -4.95 -6.22 -12.82
N VAL A 184 -5.99 -5.50 -12.43
CA VAL A 184 -5.85 -4.21 -11.75
C VAL A 184 -5.28 -4.51 -10.37
N VAL A 185 -4.07 -4.03 -10.09
CA VAL A 185 -3.48 -4.13 -8.74
C VAL A 185 -4.26 -3.20 -7.82
N ARG A 186 -4.97 -3.78 -6.86
CA ARG A 186 -5.73 -3.02 -5.86
C ARG A 186 -4.90 -2.91 -4.58
N LEU A 187 -4.53 -1.68 -4.26
CA LEU A 187 -3.76 -1.33 -3.08
C LEU A 187 -4.70 -0.73 -2.04
N ALA A 188 -4.78 -1.33 -0.87
CA ALA A 188 -5.49 -0.75 0.26
C ALA A 188 -4.49 -0.20 1.28
N PHE A 189 -4.66 1.06 1.66
CA PHE A 189 -3.90 1.70 2.74
C PHE A 189 -4.81 1.84 3.94
N SER A 190 -4.43 1.24 5.06
CA SER A 190 -5.12 1.45 6.33
C SER A 190 -4.41 2.56 7.10
N ARG A 191 -5.05 3.74 7.21
CA ARG A 191 -4.56 4.80 8.09
C ARG A 191 -4.87 4.45 9.53
N GLN A 192 -3.89 4.65 10.36
CA GLN A 192 -4.05 4.64 11.81
C GLN A 192 -4.19 6.08 12.28
N SER A 193 -5.14 6.34 13.12
CA SER A 193 -5.41 7.68 13.71
C SER A 193 -4.51 7.95 14.88
#